data_9c56971cbf0b78a3023682505745d6a1
#
_entry.id   9c56971cbf0b78a3023682505745d6a1
#
_cell.length_a   1.000
_cell.length_b   1.000
_cell.length_c   1.000
_cell.angle_alpha   90.00
_cell.angle_beta   90.00
_cell.angle_gamma   90.00
#
_symmetry.space_group_name_H-M   'P 1'
#
loop_
_entity.id
_entity.type
_entity.pdbx_description
1 polymer ?
#
loop_
_entity_poly.entity_id
_entity_poly.type
_entity_poly.pdbx_seq_one_letter_code
_entity_poly.pdbx_strand_id
1 'polypeptide(L)'
;VNFFGMVNMNRQVVPIMREAGHGRIVNLSSVAAPVPIPFQTYYSATKAAVNAYTMALANELRPFGVTVCAVMPGDIHTGFTAARRKIGEGDDIYQGRISRSVARMEHDEETGMDPARAGGYVARVALREGSHHPLYAIRIDYKFFVFLTKVLPAGALNRLVYLIYGK
;
A
#
# COMPACT_ATOMS: atom_id res chain seq x y z
N VAL A 1 -13.57 4.21 -2.21
CA VAL A 1 -13.04 3.31 -3.25
C VAL A 1 -11.88 2.47 -2.73
N ASN A 2 -10.82 3.09 -2.13
CA ASN A 2 -9.56 2.39 -1.77
C ASN A 2 -9.72 1.21 -0.80
N PHE A 3 -10.66 1.24 0.12
CA PHE A 3 -10.90 0.16 1.08
C PHE A 3 -12.20 -0.58 0.79
N PHE A 4 -13.34 0.06 0.90
CA PHE A 4 -14.64 -0.60 0.72
C PHE A 4 -14.85 -1.20 -0.67
N GLY A 5 -14.28 -0.60 -1.74
CA GLY A 5 -14.33 -1.20 -3.07
C GLY A 5 -13.64 -2.57 -3.11
N MET A 6 -12.46 -2.68 -2.51
CA MET A 6 -11.73 -3.94 -2.35
C MET A 6 -12.53 -4.96 -1.49
N VAL A 7 -13.05 -4.52 -0.34
CA VAL A 7 -13.87 -5.38 0.54
C VAL A 7 -15.08 -5.93 -0.20
N ASN A 8 -15.78 -5.08 -0.96
CA ASN A 8 -16.95 -5.51 -1.73
C ASN A 8 -16.60 -6.58 -2.78
N MET A 9 -15.45 -6.43 -3.47
CA MET A 9 -14.97 -7.45 -4.41
C MET A 9 -14.64 -8.77 -3.69
N ASN A 10 -13.89 -8.68 -2.58
CA ASN A 10 -13.54 -9.87 -1.81
C ASN A 10 -14.77 -10.61 -1.28
N ARG A 11 -15.80 -9.89 -0.82
CA ARG A 11 -17.08 -10.50 -0.38
C ARG A 11 -17.77 -11.31 -1.45
N GLN A 12 -17.61 -10.98 -2.73
CA GLN A 12 -18.20 -11.74 -3.83
C GLN A 12 -17.37 -12.99 -4.18
N VAL A 13 -16.03 -12.89 -4.16
CA VAL A 13 -15.18 -14.00 -4.62
C VAL A 13 -14.87 -15.01 -3.51
N VAL A 14 -14.87 -14.60 -2.24
CA VAL A 14 -14.54 -15.46 -1.10
C VAL A 14 -15.45 -16.68 -1.00
N PRO A 15 -16.80 -16.57 -1.07
CA PRO A 15 -17.67 -17.74 -1.03
C PRO A 15 -17.37 -18.76 -2.13
N ILE A 16 -17.13 -18.27 -3.35
CA ILE A 16 -16.83 -19.09 -4.53
C ILE A 16 -15.52 -19.86 -4.34
N MET A 17 -14.45 -19.17 -3.90
CA MET A 17 -13.15 -19.78 -3.67
C MET A 17 -13.17 -20.77 -2.50
N ARG A 18 -13.90 -20.45 -1.44
CA ARG A 18 -14.06 -21.32 -0.29
C ARG A 18 -14.79 -22.63 -0.66
N GLU A 19 -15.87 -22.54 -1.47
CA GLU A 19 -16.59 -23.71 -1.95
C GLU A 19 -15.74 -24.57 -2.89
N ALA A 20 -14.94 -23.92 -3.75
CA ALA A 20 -14.00 -24.61 -4.63
C ALA A 20 -12.83 -25.29 -3.89
N GLY A 21 -12.57 -24.91 -2.62
CA GLY A 21 -11.45 -25.43 -1.85
C GLY A 21 -10.06 -24.89 -2.27
N HIS A 22 -10.03 -23.91 -3.15
CA HIS A 22 -8.80 -23.25 -3.61
C HIS A 22 -9.08 -21.85 -4.13
N GLY A 23 -8.05 -21.02 -4.15
CA GLY A 23 -8.12 -19.67 -4.73
C GLY A 23 -7.01 -18.78 -4.24
N ARG A 24 -6.87 -17.63 -4.90
CA ARG A 24 -5.91 -16.61 -4.49
C ARG A 24 -6.46 -15.21 -4.67
N ILE A 25 -6.35 -14.43 -3.60
CA ILE A 25 -6.72 -13.02 -3.56
C ILE A 25 -5.44 -12.20 -3.37
N VAL A 26 -5.20 -11.24 -4.26
CA VAL A 26 -4.10 -10.27 -4.15
C VAL A 26 -4.68 -8.88 -4.05
N ASN A 27 -4.66 -8.32 -2.84
CA ASN A 27 -5.11 -6.96 -2.57
C ASN A 27 -4.00 -5.94 -2.87
N LEU A 28 -4.35 -4.79 -3.42
CA LEU A 28 -3.40 -3.70 -3.66
C LEU A 28 -3.38 -2.72 -2.49
N SER A 29 -2.34 -2.81 -1.69
CA SER A 29 -2.02 -1.88 -0.60
C SER A 29 -1.04 -0.79 -1.06
N SER A 30 -0.16 -0.32 -0.18
CA SER A 30 0.91 0.63 -0.45
C SER A 30 1.96 0.55 0.66
N VAL A 31 3.18 0.99 0.39
CA VAL A 31 4.20 1.24 1.44
C VAL A 31 3.77 2.35 2.39
N ALA A 32 2.86 3.24 1.98
CA ALA A 32 2.22 4.23 2.85
C ALA A 32 1.31 3.61 3.93
N ALA A 33 1.04 2.30 3.89
CA ALA A 33 0.31 1.59 4.94
C ALA A 33 1.14 1.43 6.23
N PRO A 34 2.35 0.82 6.19
CA PRO A 34 3.22 0.73 7.36
C PRO A 34 4.06 2.00 7.60
N VAL A 35 4.20 2.90 6.61
CA VAL A 35 4.97 4.15 6.68
C VAL A 35 4.04 5.32 6.32
N PRO A 36 3.22 5.82 7.27
CA PRO A 36 2.24 6.88 7.00
C PRO A 36 2.91 8.18 6.56
N ILE A 37 2.43 8.76 5.47
CA ILE A 37 2.98 9.98 4.87
C ILE A 37 2.16 11.20 5.30
N PRO A 38 2.79 12.30 5.78
CA PRO A 38 2.11 13.56 6.07
C PRO A 38 1.30 14.07 4.87
N PHE A 39 0.20 14.73 5.13
CA PHE A 39 -0.75 15.28 4.14
C PHE A 39 -1.40 14.23 3.21
N GLN A 40 -1.14 12.93 3.48
CA GLN A 40 -1.85 11.78 2.92
C GLN A 40 -2.49 10.89 4.00
N THR A 41 -2.94 11.46 5.09
CA THR A 41 -3.44 10.75 6.27
C THR A 41 -4.55 9.75 5.93
N TYR A 42 -5.56 10.18 5.19
CA TYR A 42 -6.68 9.31 4.79
C TYR A 42 -6.23 8.18 3.85
N TYR A 43 -5.32 8.48 2.92
CA TYR A 43 -4.77 7.46 2.03
C TYR A 43 -4.00 6.41 2.83
N SER A 44 -3.07 6.84 3.68
CA SER A 44 -2.29 5.95 4.54
C SER A 44 -3.18 5.09 5.44
N ALA A 45 -4.20 5.71 6.07
CA ALA A 45 -5.17 5.01 6.91
C ALA A 45 -5.95 3.93 6.14
N THR A 46 -6.43 4.25 4.91
CA THR A 46 -7.13 3.26 4.08
C THR A 46 -6.22 2.12 3.66
N LYS A 47 -4.94 2.38 3.36
CA LYS A 47 -3.97 1.34 2.99
C LYS A 47 -3.52 0.49 4.19
N ALA A 48 -3.44 1.08 5.38
CA ALA A 48 -3.23 0.33 6.63
C ALA A 48 -4.42 -0.61 6.91
N ALA A 49 -5.65 -0.15 6.69
CA ALA A 49 -6.85 -0.97 6.79
C ALA A 49 -6.81 -2.15 5.79
N VAL A 50 -6.33 -1.95 4.55
CA VAL A 50 -6.12 -3.04 3.58
C VAL A 50 -5.16 -4.09 4.11
N ASN A 51 -4.02 -3.69 4.73
CA ASN A 51 -3.07 -4.64 5.30
C ASN A 51 -3.70 -5.46 6.44
N ALA A 52 -4.36 -4.79 7.39
CA ALA A 52 -5.00 -5.45 8.53
C ALA A 52 -6.10 -6.43 8.06
N TYR A 53 -6.98 -6.00 7.17
CA TYR A 53 -8.02 -6.82 6.56
C TYR A 53 -7.42 -8.05 5.85
N THR A 54 -6.39 -7.84 5.03
CA THR A 54 -5.73 -8.92 4.30
C THR A 54 -5.13 -9.98 5.22
N MET A 55 -4.45 -9.55 6.29
CA MET A 55 -3.85 -10.48 7.24
C MET A 55 -4.89 -11.29 8.03
N ALA A 56 -5.99 -10.66 8.43
CA ALA A 56 -7.09 -11.35 9.09
C ALA A 56 -7.75 -12.37 8.15
N LEU A 57 -8.13 -11.93 6.95
CA LEU A 57 -8.79 -12.78 5.95
C LEU A 57 -7.89 -13.95 5.51
N ALA A 58 -6.57 -13.76 5.44
CA ALA A 58 -5.63 -14.84 5.12
C ALA A 58 -5.67 -15.97 6.15
N ASN A 59 -5.86 -15.65 7.43
CA ASN A 59 -5.98 -16.65 8.48
C ASN A 59 -7.36 -17.33 8.46
N GLU A 60 -8.43 -16.56 8.23
CA GLU A 60 -9.81 -17.08 8.14
C GLU A 60 -9.98 -18.08 6.98
N LEU A 61 -9.32 -17.82 5.86
CA LEU A 61 -9.46 -18.61 4.64
C LEU A 61 -8.43 -19.74 4.50
N ARG A 62 -7.40 -19.78 5.35
CA ARG A 62 -6.37 -20.82 5.33
C ARG A 62 -6.94 -22.25 5.41
N PRO A 63 -7.94 -22.58 6.27
CA PRO A 63 -8.52 -23.93 6.33
C PRO A 63 -9.24 -24.36 5.05
N PHE A 64 -9.59 -23.42 4.19
CA PHE A 64 -10.32 -23.65 2.94
C PHE A 64 -9.37 -23.69 1.71
N GLY A 65 -8.05 -23.73 1.89
CA GLY A 65 -7.11 -23.76 0.78
C GLY A 65 -7.02 -22.44 -0.01
N VAL A 66 -7.61 -21.35 0.48
CA VAL A 66 -7.59 -20.04 -0.18
C VAL A 66 -6.47 -19.18 0.38
N THR A 67 -5.62 -18.67 -0.50
CA THR A 67 -4.51 -17.78 -0.15
C THR A 67 -4.91 -16.32 -0.31
N VAL A 68 -4.63 -15.49 0.69
CA VAL A 68 -4.87 -14.04 0.63
C VAL A 68 -3.57 -13.31 0.95
N CYS A 69 -3.20 -12.34 0.14
CA CYS A 69 -2.04 -11.49 0.37
C CYS A 69 -2.28 -10.07 -0.13
N ALA A 70 -1.44 -9.13 0.32
CA ALA A 70 -1.40 -7.78 -0.23
C ALA A 70 -0.03 -7.48 -0.80
N VAL A 71 -0.01 -6.78 -1.93
CA VAL A 71 1.18 -6.16 -2.50
C VAL A 71 1.18 -4.69 -2.11
N MET A 72 2.32 -4.21 -1.62
CA MET A 72 2.59 -2.84 -1.20
C MET A 72 3.54 -2.19 -2.21
N PRO A 73 3.04 -1.59 -3.29
CA PRO A 73 3.85 -0.76 -4.15
C PRO A 73 4.32 0.49 -3.41
N GLY A 74 5.48 1.01 -3.83
CA GLY A 74 5.86 2.39 -3.59
C GLY A 74 5.46 3.26 -4.77
N ASP A 75 6.34 4.19 -5.16
CA ASP A 75 6.07 5.11 -6.24
C ASP A 75 6.14 4.42 -7.61
N ILE A 76 5.10 4.65 -8.42
CA ILE A 76 4.96 4.11 -9.76
C ILE A 76 4.61 5.28 -10.68
N HIS A 77 5.34 5.41 -11.79
CA HIS A 77 5.09 6.42 -12.80
C HIS A 77 3.80 6.10 -13.57
N THR A 78 2.69 6.74 -13.18
CA THR A 78 1.36 6.53 -13.79
C THR A 78 0.62 7.87 -13.93
N GLY A 79 -0.54 7.86 -14.60
CA GLY A 79 -1.46 9.01 -14.60
C GLY A 79 -2.07 9.36 -13.24
N PHE A 80 -1.73 8.65 -12.17
CA PHE A 80 -2.24 8.89 -10.81
C PHE A 80 -1.84 10.27 -10.29
N THR A 81 -0.59 10.69 -10.53
CA THR A 81 -0.06 11.99 -10.13
C THR A 81 -0.85 13.13 -10.79
N ALA A 82 -1.08 13.03 -12.11
CA ALA A 82 -1.85 14.02 -12.87
C ALA A 82 -3.33 14.07 -12.47
N ALA A 83 -3.89 12.94 -12.03
CA ALA A 83 -5.28 12.84 -11.57
C ALA A 83 -5.48 13.28 -10.10
N ARG A 84 -4.40 13.62 -9.38
CA ARG A 84 -4.48 14.06 -7.98
C ARG A 84 -5.21 15.39 -7.87
N ARG A 85 -6.30 15.41 -7.09
CA ARG A 85 -6.96 16.65 -6.72
C ARG A 85 -6.16 17.32 -5.60
N LYS A 86 -5.50 18.42 -5.91
CA LYS A 86 -4.74 19.24 -4.97
C LYS A 86 -5.68 20.23 -4.27
N ILE A 87 -5.55 20.33 -2.96
CA ILE A 87 -6.22 21.32 -2.15
C ILE A 87 -5.11 22.21 -1.59
N GLY A 88 -5.04 23.44 -2.07
CA GLY A 88 -4.06 24.45 -1.59
C GLY A 88 -4.55 25.23 -0.37
N GLU A 89 -5.79 25.00 0.05
CA GLU A 89 -6.40 25.68 1.19
C GLU A 89 -5.66 25.29 2.48
N GLY A 90 -5.25 26.28 3.26
CA GLY A 90 -4.54 26.10 4.53
C GLY A 90 -3.03 25.94 4.41
N ASP A 91 -2.44 26.00 3.22
CA ASP A 91 -0.98 25.87 3.05
C ASP A 91 -0.21 27.02 3.71
N ASP A 92 -0.79 28.21 3.76
CA ASP A 92 -0.30 29.36 4.51
C ASP A 92 -0.19 29.09 6.02
N ILE A 93 -1.21 28.46 6.61
CA ILE A 93 -1.23 28.03 8.01
C ILE A 93 -0.10 27.02 8.29
N TYR A 94 0.16 26.14 7.35
CA TYR A 94 1.24 25.17 7.42
C TYR A 94 2.58 25.68 6.87
N GLN A 95 2.69 26.99 6.59
CA GLN A 95 3.94 27.63 6.11
C GLN A 95 4.50 26.97 4.83
N GLY A 96 3.63 26.62 3.89
CA GLY A 96 3.99 26.01 2.61
C GLY A 96 4.36 24.51 2.71
N ARG A 97 4.21 23.86 3.87
CA ARG A 97 4.58 22.44 4.02
C ARG A 97 3.69 21.48 3.24
N ILE A 98 2.42 21.82 3.04
CA ILE A 98 1.52 21.00 2.22
C ILE A 98 2.05 20.95 0.79
N SER A 99 2.29 22.11 0.17
CA SER A 99 2.81 22.21 -1.20
C SER A 99 4.16 21.52 -1.36
N ARG A 100 5.09 21.71 -0.41
CA ARG A 100 6.40 21.03 -0.47
C ARG A 100 6.28 19.51 -0.35
N SER A 101 5.45 19.01 0.56
CA SER A 101 5.22 17.58 0.71
C SER A 101 4.59 16.97 -0.54
N VAL A 102 3.59 17.63 -1.12
CA VAL A 102 2.94 17.21 -2.36
C VAL A 102 3.94 17.20 -3.53
N ALA A 103 4.73 18.28 -3.69
CA ALA A 103 5.74 18.36 -4.74
C ALA A 103 6.80 17.24 -4.61
N ARG A 104 7.22 16.91 -3.38
CA ARG A 104 8.11 15.78 -3.13
C ARG A 104 7.50 14.46 -3.54
N MET A 105 6.25 14.19 -3.18
CA MET A 105 5.55 12.98 -3.57
C MET A 105 5.38 12.87 -5.09
N GLU A 106 5.06 13.98 -5.77
CA GLU A 106 4.93 14.02 -7.23
C GLU A 106 6.26 13.70 -7.91
N HIS A 107 7.35 14.28 -7.43
CA HIS A 107 8.69 13.98 -7.93
C HIS A 107 9.04 12.49 -7.76
N ASP A 108 8.77 11.91 -6.59
CA ASP A 108 9.04 10.50 -6.31
C ASP A 108 8.18 9.58 -7.19
N GLU A 109 6.92 9.94 -7.47
CA GLU A 109 6.03 9.22 -8.39
C GLU A 109 6.47 9.35 -9.86
N GLU A 110 6.86 10.54 -10.31
CA GLU A 110 7.35 10.78 -11.68
C GLU A 110 8.65 10.01 -11.98
N THR A 111 9.51 9.87 -10.98
CA THR A 111 10.75 9.07 -11.06
C THR A 111 10.55 7.63 -10.60
N GLY A 112 9.29 7.25 -10.33
CA GLY A 112 8.90 5.97 -9.80
C GLY A 112 9.11 4.80 -10.75
N MET A 113 8.70 3.63 -10.30
CA MET A 113 8.82 2.38 -11.06
C MET A 113 7.94 2.42 -12.31
N ASP A 114 8.43 1.83 -13.39
CA ASP A 114 7.64 1.55 -14.59
C ASP A 114 6.41 0.68 -14.26
N PRO A 115 5.19 1.05 -14.74
CA PRO A 115 3.95 0.34 -14.44
C PRO A 115 3.96 -1.14 -14.88
N ALA A 116 4.59 -1.47 -16.01
CA ALA A 116 4.66 -2.84 -16.49
C ALA A 116 5.51 -3.73 -15.57
N ARG A 117 6.59 -3.16 -15.00
CA ARG A 117 7.40 -3.88 -13.98
C ARG A 117 6.63 -4.10 -12.68
N ALA A 118 5.86 -3.10 -12.23
CA ALA A 118 5.01 -3.23 -11.06
C ALA A 118 3.90 -4.27 -11.28
N GLY A 119 3.19 -4.20 -12.41
CA GLY A 119 2.18 -5.18 -12.82
C GLY A 119 2.74 -6.59 -12.93
N GLY A 120 3.91 -6.75 -13.54
CA GLY A 120 4.61 -8.03 -13.63
C GLY A 120 4.99 -8.61 -12.25
N TYR A 121 5.29 -7.76 -11.27
CA TYR A 121 5.49 -8.22 -9.89
C TYR A 121 4.19 -8.73 -9.26
N VAL A 122 3.09 -8.00 -9.43
CA VAL A 122 1.76 -8.40 -8.93
C VAL A 122 1.35 -9.73 -9.56
N ALA A 123 1.53 -9.89 -10.87
CA ALA A 123 1.23 -11.14 -11.58
C ALA A 123 2.07 -12.31 -11.04
N ARG A 124 3.37 -12.13 -10.80
CA ARG A 124 4.22 -13.16 -10.19
C ARG A 124 3.76 -13.55 -8.79
N VAL A 125 3.28 -12.59 -7.98
CA VAL A 125 2.71 -12.89 -6.66
C VAL A 125 1.40 -13.66 -6.82
N ALA A 126 0.56 -13.29 -7.78
CA ALA A 126 -0.72 -13.95 -8.04
C ALA A 126 -0.56 -15.39 -8.53
N LEU A 127 0.48 -15.65 -9.33
CA LEU A 127 0.75 -16.98 -9.93
C LEU A 127 1.72 -17.85 -9.11
N ARG A 128 2.24 -17.33 -7.99
CA ARG A 128 3.23 -18.06 -7.19
C ARG A 128 2.59 -19.28 -6.51
N GLU A 129 3.23 -20.43 -6.63
CA GLU A 129 2.88 -21.65 -5.92
C GLU A 129 3.56 -21.73 -4.54
N GLY A 130 3.02 -22.55 -3.64
CA GLY A 130 3.58 -22.86 -2.34
C GLY A 130 3.30 -21.81 -1.26
N SER A 131 4.19 -21.72 -0.27
CA SER A 131 4.02 -20.83 0.90
C SER A 131 4.03 -19.35 0.54
N HIS A 132 3.16 -18.58 1.17
CA HIS A 132 2.94 -17.17 0.92
C HIS A 132 3.13 -16.33 2.16
N HIS A 133 3.75 -15.15 1.97
CA HIS A 133 3.70 -14.09 2.96
C HIS A 133 2.39 -13.30 2.78
N PRO A 134 1.77 -12.82 3.85
CA PRO A 134 0.55 -12.02 3.72
C PRO A 134 0.80 -10.63 3.13
N LEU A 135 2.03 -10.10 3.22
CA LEU A 135 2.39 -8.77 2.75
C LEU A 135 3.69 -8.81 1.92
N TYR A 136 3.65 -8.20 0.74
CA TYR A 136 4.78 -8.10 -0.20
C TYR A 136 5.08 -6.65 -0.52
N ALA A 137 6.28 -6.15 -0.22
CA ALA A 137 6.77 -4.87 -0.72
C ALA A 137 7.52 -5.07 -2.04
N ILE A 138 7.31 -4.16 -3.01
CA ILE A 138 8.05 -4.13 -4.28
C ILE A 138 9.31 -3.29 -4.09
N ARG A 139 10.42 -3.63 -4.78
CA ARG A 139 11.74 -2.98 -4.72
C ARG A 139 12.44 -3.16 -3.37
N ILE A 140 13.78 -3.12 -3.42
CA ILE A 140 14.63 -3.39 -2.25
C ILE A 140 14.60 -2.24 -1.25
N ASP A 141 14.56 -1.01 -1.75
CA ASP A 141 14.45 0.22 -0.94
C ASP A 141 13.16 0.25 -0.11
N TYR A 142 12.01 -0.04 -0.71
CA TYR A 142 10.75 -0.12 0.02
C TYR A 142 10.69 -1.30 0.98
N LYS A 143 11.31 -2.44 0.65
CA LYS A 143 11.48 -3.55 1.59
C LYS A 143 12.28 -3.11 2.82
N PHE A 144 13.31 -2.29 2.62
CA PHE A 144 14.10 -1.73 3.71
C PHE A 144 13.27 -0.79 4.59
N PHE A 145 12.48 0.12 4.01
CA PHE A 145 11.56 0.97 4.78
C PHE A 145 10.53 0.17 5.57
N VAL A 146 9.92 -0.85 4.96
CA VAL A 146 9.00 -1.75 5.66
C VAL A 146 9.72 -2.55 6.76
N PHE A 147 10.97 -2.93 6.58
CA PHE A 147 11.77 -3.56 7.62
C PHE A 147 12.02 -2.59 8.79
N LEU A 148 12.31 -1.32 8.52
CA LEU A 148 12.50 -0.31 9.58
C LEU A 148 11.27 -0.17 10.48
N THR A 149 10.06 -0.35 9.96
CA THR A 149 8.83 -0.31 10.79
C THR A 149 8.76 -1.43 11.83
N LYS A 150 9.55 -2.49 11.67
CA LYS A 150 9.59 -3.65 12.58
C LYS A 150 10.67 -3.53 13.67
N VAL A 151 11.70 -2.71 13.40
CA VAL A 151 12.88 -2.61 14.28
C VAL A 151 12.99 -1.26 14.99
N LEU A 152 12.46 -0.20 14.39
CA LEU A 152 12.49 1.14 14.99
C LEU A 152 11.27 1.37 15.89
N PRO A 153 11.45 2.03 17.04
CA PRO A 153 10.33 2.57 17.80
C PRO A 153 9.48 3.51 16.93
N ALA A 154 8.16 3.50 17.10
CA ALA A 154 7.24 4.29 16.29
C ALA A 154 7.59 5.78 16.25
N GLY A 155 8.07 6.36 17.36
CA GLY A 155 8.50 7.76 17.41
C GLY A 155 9.71 8.06 16.53
N ALA A 156 10.67 7.14 16.46
CA ALA A 156 11.86 7.29 15.60
C ALA A 156 11.48 7.20 14.11
N LEU A 157 10.64 6.23 13.76
CA LEU A 157 10.11 6.10 12.40
C LEU A 157 9.32 7.35 11.98
N ASN A 158 8.41 7.82 12.85
CA ASN A 158 7.60 9.01 12.57
C ASN A 158 8.45 10.27 12.38
N ARG A 159 9.53 10.41 13.19
CA ARG A 159 10.50 11.51 13.02
C ARG A 159 11.25 11.41 11.69
N LEU A 160 11.64 10.21 11.27
CA LEU A 160 12.28 10.00 9.96
C LEU A 160 11.35 10.42 8.81
N VAL A 161 10.09 9.99 8.84
CA VAL A 161 9.07 10.37 7.84
C VAL A 161 8.85 11.88 7.84
N TYR A 162 8.80 12.52 9.01
CA TYR A 162 8.71 13.98 9.12
C TYR A 162 9.88 14.69 8.45
N LEU A 163 11.12 14.19 8.60
CA LEU A 163 12.31 14.79 7.98
C LEU A 163 12.28 14.71 6.45
N ILE A 164 11.61 13.70 5.88
CA ILE A 164 11.53 13.48 4.43
C ILE A 164 10.36 14.27 3.81
N TYR A 165 9.19 14.26 4.45
CA TYR A 165 7.93 14.76 3.87
C TYR A 165 7.24 15.86 4.69
N GLY A 166 7.66 16.15 5.90
CA GLY A 166 6.96 17.04 6.82
C GLY A 166 7.59 18.43 7.00
N LYS A 167 8.79 18.66 6.42
CA LYS A 167 9.50 19.94 6.51
C LYS A 167 9.02 20.97 5.52
#